data_7555f52e3e2c167f0838a09a2144a804
#
_entry.id   7555f52e3e2c167f0838a09a2144a804
#
_cell.length_a   1.000
_cell.length_b   1.000
_cell.length_c   1.000
_cell.angle_alpha   90.00
_cell.angle_beta   90.00
_cell.angle_gamma   90.00
#
_symmetry.space_group_name_H-M   'P 1'
#
loop_
_entity.id
_entity.type
_entity.pdbx_description
1 polymer ?
#
loop_
_entity_poly.entity_id
_entity_poly.type
_entity_poly.pdbx_seq_one_letter_code
_entity_poly.pdbx_strand_id
1 'polypeptide(L)'
;MKKFYNIEGLIQSGFKLSRDYETLDFTYAKFGDDAVQEMAKSRSIKQVRRLTINGKKLTALSARALAESDKMPNLESLKLYKNKIGDEGIKYLAESEKFPNLKSLFNQSFMYFFVT
;
A
#
# COMPACT_ATOMS: atom_id res chain seq x y z
N MET A 1 1.10 -6.64 22.03
CA MET A 1 2.47 -6.34 21.63
C MET A 1 2.68 -4.84 21.51
N LYS A 2 3.77 -4.37 22.06
CA LYS A 2 4.04 -2.93 22.06
C LYS A 2 4.62 -2.50 20.71
N LYS A 3 4.08 -1.42 20.15
CA LYS A 3 4.55 -0.86 18.89
C LYS A 3 5.63 0.17 19.17
N PHE A 4 6.73 0.09 18.43
CA PHE A 4 7.87 0.99 18.58
C PHE A 4 8.00 1.98 17.44
N TYR A 5 6.96 2.13 16.64
CA TYR A 5 6.96 3.07 15.53
C TYR A 5 5.77 4.03 15.67
N ASN A 6 5.93 5.21 15.12
CA ASN A 6 4.87 6.19 14.96
C ASN A 6 4.39 6.13 13.52
N ILE A 7 3.18 5.63 13.29
CA ILE A 7 2.68 5.43 11.92
C ILE A 7 2.59 6.77 11.16
N GLU A 8 2.17 7.85 11.81
CA GLU A 8 2.10 9.15 11.14
C GLU A 8 3.48 9.65 10.74
N GLY A 9 4.48 9.43 11.59
CA GLY A 9 5.86 9.77 11.25
C GLY A 9 6.40 8.95 10.09
N LEU A 10 6.07 7.65 10.05
CA LEU A 10 6.45 6.80 8.92
C LEU A 10 5.79 7.25 7.62
N ILE A 11 4.51 7.61 7.67
CA ILE A 11 3.79 8.12 6.51
C ILE A 11 4.46 9.39 6.00
N GLN A 12 4.75 10.33 6.88
CA GLN A 12 5.41 11.57 6.49
C GLN A 12 6.79 11.31 5.88
N SER A 13 7.53 10.34 6.43
CA SER A 13 8.83 9.95 5.86
C SER A 13 8.68 9.42 4.43
N GLY A 14 7.60 8.67 4.18
CA GLY A 14 7.34 8.13 2.84
C GLY A 14 7.04 9.21 1.81
N PHE A 15 6.52 10.35 2.24
CA PHE A 15 6.24 11.48 1.34
C PHE A 15 7.47 12.35 1.03
N LYS A 16 8.57 12.20 1.75
CA LYS A 16 9.75 13.05 1.55
C LYS A 16 10.33 12.98 0.15
N LEU A 17 10.08 11.87 -0.56
CA LEU A 17 10.54 11.69 -1.92
C LEU A 17 9.54 12.20 -2.95
N SER A 18 8.43 12.78 -2.49
CA SER A 18 7.37 13.27 -3.35
C SER A 18 6.97 14.68 -2.95
N ARG A 19 7.09 15.62 -3.87
CA ARG A 19 6.72 17.02 -3.61
C ARG A 19 5.21 17.23 -3.67
N ASP A 20 4.48 16.35 -4.33
CA ASP A 20 3.04 16.48 -4.55
C ASP A 20 2.20 15.78 -3.49
N TYR A 21 2.84 15.05 -2.56
CA TYR A 21 2.18 14.23 -1.55
C TYR A 21 1.24 13.18 -2.15
N GLU A 22 1.44 12.84 -3.43
CA GLU A 22 0.64 11.81 -4.11
C GLU A 22 1.37 10.48 -4.20
N THR A 23 2.69 10.48 -3.97
CA THR A 23 3.50 9.27 -4.00
C THR A 23 4.00 8.95 -2.60
N LEU A 24 3.64 7.76 -2.12
CA LEU A 24 4.05 7.28 -0.81
C LEU A 24 4.95 6.07 -1.03
N ASP A 25 6.21 6.18 -0.62
CA ASP A 25 7.24 5.17 -0.89
C ASP A 25 7.93 4.77 0.40
N PHE A 26 7.81 3.50 0.75
CA PHE A 26 8.41 2.93 1.96
C PHE A 26 9.62 2.04 1.66
N THR A 27 10.28 2.22 0.51
CA THR A 27 11.43 1.40 0.11
C THR A 27 12.50 1.35 1.18
N TYR A 28 12.77 2.46 1.85
CA TYR A 28 13.86 2.57 2.84
C TYR A 28 13.37 2.51 4.28
N ALA A 29 12.10 2.30 4.52
CA ALA A 29 11.54 2.23 5.87
C ALA A 29 11.43 0.79 6.35
N LYS A 30 11.50 0.57 7.67
CA LYS A 30 11.11 -0.70 8.26
C LYS A 30 9.59 -0.72 8.35
N PHE A 31 8.97 -1.63 7.62
CA PHE A 31 7.53 -1.61 7.42
C PHE A 31 7.05 -3.04 7.23
N GLY A 32 6.21 -3.53 8.11
CA GLY A 32 5.66 -4.88 8.04
C GLY A 32 4.14 -4.87 7.95
N ASP A 33 3.52 -6.05 8.06
CA ASP A 33 2.07 -6.18 8.00
C ASP A 33 1.36 -5.30 9.03
N ASP A 34 1.90 -5.23 10.25
CA ASP A 34 1.31 -4.42 11.32
C ASP A 34 1.31 -2.93 10.97
N ALA A 35 2.39 -2.44 10.39
CA ALA A 35 2.48 -1.05 9.96
C ALA A 35 1.52 -0.76 8.81
N VAL A 36 1.37 -1.69 7.87
CA VAL A 36 0.41 -1.54 6.77
C VAL A 36 -1.02 -1.45 7.33
N GLN A 37 -1.35 -2.30 8.30
CA GLN A 37 -2.67 -2.29 8.91
C GLN A 37 -2.96 -0.94 9.59
N GLU A 38 -1.96 -0.36 10.26
CA GLU A 38 -2.10 0.96 10.87
C GLU A 38 -2.25 2.06 9.82
N MET A 39 -1.38 2.05 8.79
CA MET A 39 -1.40 3.03 7.72
C MET A 39 -2.74 3.04 6.99
N ALA A 40 -3.30 1.86 6.76
CA ALA A 40 -4.57 1.71 6.03
C ALA A 40 -5.74 2.38 6.74
N LYS A 41 -5.59 2.72 8.02
CA LYS A 41 -6.61 3.41 8.81
C LYS A 41 -6.36 4.91 8.93
N SER A 42 -5.23 5.40 8.45
CA SER A 42 -4.83 6.79 8.61
C SER A 42 -5.55 7.71 7.62
N ARG A 43 -5.94 8.88 8.09
CA ARG A 43 -6.52 9.91 7.22
C ARG A 43 -5.46 10.66 6.43
N SER A 44 -4.20 10.45 6.74
CA SER A 44 -3.08 11.18 6.14
C SER A 44 -2.74 10.70 4.73
N ILE A 45 -3.40 9.66 4.22
CA ILE A 45 -3.08 9.05 2.92
C ILE A 45 -4.17 9.30 1.86
N LYS A 46 -5.07 10.23 2.12
CA LYS A 46 -6.23 10.49 1.24
C LYS A 46 -5.83 10.88 -0.20
N GLN A 47 -4.75 11.63 -0.33
CA GLN A 47 -4.32 12.16 -1.63
C GLN A 47 -3.39 11.21 -2.40
N VAL A 48 -3.05 10.07 -1.81
CA VAL A 48 -2.09 9.13 -2.42
C VAL A 48 -2.67 8.55 -3.72
N ARG A 49 -1.88 8.64 -4.78
CA ARG A 49 -2.17 8.04 -6.08
C ARG A 49 -1.24 6.87 -6.38
N ARG A 50 -0.04 6.89 -5.82
CA ARG A 50 0.98 5.86 -6.03
C ARG A 50 1.53 5.41 -4.69
N LEU A 51 1.42 4.13 -4.41
CA LEU A 51 1.92 3.53 -3.16
C LEU A 51 2.94 2.44 -3.50
N THR A 52 4.12 2.53 -2.92
CA THR A 52 5.19 1.55 -3.10
C THR A 52 5.63 1.00 -1.75
N ILE A 53 5.50 -0.32 -1.58
CA ILE A 53 5.97 -1.02 -0.37
C ILE A 53 6.67 -2.30 -0.84
N ASN A 54 7.93 -2.17 -1.24
CA ASN A 54 8.69 -3.30 -1.80
C ASN A 54 9.63 -3.93 -0.76
N GLY A 55 9.80 -5.24 -0.85
CA GLY A 55 10.82 -5.96 -0.10
C GLY A 55 10.64 -5.93 1.42
N LYS A 56 9.42 -6.00 1.92
CA LYS A 56 9.11 -5.89 3.34
C LYS A 56 8.52 -7.16 3.94
N LYS A 57 8.54 -8.27 3.19
CA LYS A 57 7.97 -9.55 3.60
C LYS A 57 6.49 -9.44 3.96
N LEU A 58 5.77 -8.53 3.30
CA LEU A 58 4.34 -8.38 3.49
C LEU A 58 3.63 -9.65 3.03
N THR A 59 2.54 -9.99 3.72
CA THR A 59 1.72 -11.17 3.42
C THR A 59 0.34 -10.76 2.94
N ALA A 60 -0.53 -11.74 2.78
CA ALA A 60 -1.92 -11.48 2.43
C ALA A 60 -2.64 -10.61 3.47
N LEU A 61 -2.12 -10.55 4.71
CA LEU A 61 -2.68 -9.66 5.74
C LEU A 61 -2.60 -8.20 5.33
N SER A 62 -1.46 -7.78 4.76
CA SER A 62 -1.30 -6.42 4.23
C SER A 62 -2.23 -6.18 3.05
N ALA A 63 -2.31 -7.15 2.13
CA ALA A 63 -3.17 -7.03 0.98
C ALA A 63 -4.62 -6.84 1.39
N ARG A 64 -5.07 -7.61 2.37
CA ARG A 64 -6.43 -7.51 2.90
C ARG A 64 -6.66 -6.14 3.55
N ALA A 65 -5.72 -5.69 4.37
CA ALA A 65 -5.84 -4.39 5.03
C ALA A 65 -5.96 -3.25 4.02
N LEU A 66 -5.15 -3.30 2.96
CA LEU A 66 -5.22 -2.30 1.89
C LEU A 66 -6.54 -2.41 1.12
N ALA A 67 -6.95 -3.63 0.80
CA ALA A 67 -8.17 -3.85 0.02
C ALA A 67 -9.43 -3.39 0.75
N GLU A 68 -9.41 -3.41 2.08
CA GLU A 68 -10.53 -2.98 2.91
C GLU A 68 -10.48 -1.51 3.30
N SER A 69 -9.37 -0.83 2.98
CA SER A 69 -9.17 0.56 3.36
C SER A 69 -9.95 1.51 2.45
N ASP A 70 -10.72 2.40 3.05
CA ASP A 70 -11.41 3.47 2.33
C ASP A 70 -10.64 4.80 2.40
N LYS A 71 -9.36 4.77 2.82
CA LYS A 71 -8.57 5.97 3.05
C LYS A 71 -7.76 6.43 1.83
N MET A 72 -7.71 5.62 0.76
CA MET A 72 -6.96 5.94 -0.46
C MET A 72 -7.86 5.88 -1.70
N PRO A 73 -8.91 6.71 -1.77
CA PRO A 73 -9.86 6.64 -2.89
C PRO A 73 -9.25 7.01 -4.25
N ASN A 74 -8.09 7.69 -4.24
CA ASN A 74 -7.45 8.14 -5.46
C ASN A 74 -6.29 7.25 -5.92
N LEU A 75 -6.12 6.10 -5.28
CA LEU A 75 -5.00 5.20 -5.61
C LEU A 75 -5.10 4.72 -7.06
N GLU A 76 -4.01 4.91 -7.82
CA GLU A 76 -3.90 4.55 -9.23
C GLU A 76 -2.88 3.45 -9.46
N SER A 77 -1.83 3.41 -8.66
CA SER A 77 -0.75 2.45 -8.81
C SER A 77 -0.32 1.91 -7.45
N LEU A 78 -0.23 0.58 -7.36
CA LEU A 78 0.21 -0.09 -6.14
C LEU A 78 1.35 -1.03 -6.50
N LYS A 79 2.53 -0.81 -5.90
CA LYS A 79 3.72 -1.63 -6.13
C LYS A 79 4.09 -2.38 -4.86
N LEU A 80 4.09 -3.71 -4.97
CA LEU A 80 4.34 -4.62 -3.85
C LEU A 80 5.39 -5.68 -4.22
N TYR A 81 6.45 -5.25 -4.93
CA TYR A 81 7.50 -6.18 -5.36
C TYR A 81 8.23 -6.81 -4.18
N LYS A 82 8.69 -8.06 -4.36
CA LYS A 82 9.51 -8.78 -3.39
C LYS A 82 8.86 -8.90 -2.01
N ASN A 83 7.56 -9.09 -2.01
CA ASN A 83 6.79 -9.43 -0.80
C ASN A 83 6.23 -10.84 -0.95
N LYS A 84 5.52 -11.31 0.07
CA LYS A 84 4.93 -12.66 0.09
C LYS A 84 3.40 -12.55 0.09
N ILE A 85 2.87 -11.74 -0.80
CA ILE A 85 1.43 -11.45 -0.86
C ILE A 85 0.62 -12.69 -1.25
N GLY A 86 1.11 -13.47 -2.21
CA GLY A 86 0.43 -14.68 -2.68
C GLY A 86 -0.80 -14.39 -3.54
N ASP A 87 -1.35 -15.46 -4.12
CA ASP A 87 -2.51 -15.34 -5.02
C ASP A 87 -3.74 -14.85 -4.28
N GLU A 88 -3.93 -15.30 -3.04
CA GLU A 88 -5.05 -14.86 -2.22
C GLU A 88 -4.99 -13.35 -1.94
N GLY A 89 -3.79 -12.85 -1.61
CA GLY A 89 -3.62 -11.42 -1.37
C GLY A 89 -3.89 -10.59 -2.62
N ILE A 90 -3.42 -11.05 -3.76
CA ILE A 90 -3.67 -10.37 -5.03
C ILE A 90 -5.17 -10.37 -5.35
N LYS A 91 -5.85 -11.46 -5.05
CA LYS A 91 -7.30 -11.55 -5.24
C LYS A 91 -8.05 -10.50 -4.41
N TYR A 92 -7.66 -10.32 -3.14
CA TYR A 92 -8.26 -9.27 -2.31
C TYR A 92 -8.13 -7.89 -2.96
N LEU A 93 -6.93 -7.59 -3.47
CA LEU A 93 -6.67 -6.28 -4.08
C LEU A 93 -7.42 -6.12 -5.40
N ALA A 94 -7.42 -7.15 -6.23
CA ALA A 94 -8.07 -7.10 -7.53
C ALA A 94 -9.59 -6.98 -7.43
N GLU A 95 -10.18 -7.56 -6.40
CA GLU A 95 -11.63 -7.55 -6.19
C GLU A 95 -12.11 -6.38 -5.32
N SER A 96 -11.19 -5.56 -4.81
CA SER A 96 -11.55 -4.46 -3.92
C SER A 96 -12.33 -3.38 -4.65
N GLU A 97 -13.42 -2.93 -4.04
CA GLU A 97 -14.21 -1.81 -4.53
C GLU A 97 -13.73 -0.47 -3.97
N LYS A 98 -12.70 -0.50 -3.11
CA LYS A 98 -12.19 0.71 -2.44
C LYS A 98 -11.22 1.51 -3.30
N PHE A 99 -10.80 0.96 -4.45
CA PHE A 99 -9.85 1.59 -5.35
C PHE A 99 -10.47 1.85 -6.73
N PRO A 100 -11.45 2.76 -6.83
CA PRO A 100 -12.15 2.97 -8.11
C PRO A 100 -11.23 3.46 -9.23
N ASN A 101 -10.08 4.04 -8.88
CA ASN A 101 -9.14 4.60 -9.86
C ASN A 101 -7.89 3.74 -10.07
N LEU A 102 -7.82 2.55 -9.47
CA LEU A 102 -6.64 1.70 -9.59
C LEU A 102 -6.47 1.23 -11.02
N LYS A 103 -5.30 1.50 -11.60
CA LYS A 103 -4.95 1.17 -12.99
C LYS A 103 -3.93 0.06 -13.08
N SER A 104 -3.02 -0.04 -12.10
CA SER A 104 -1.96 -1.04 -12.14
C SER A 104 -1.62 -1.56 -10.76
N LEU A 105 -1.32 -2.86 -10.70
CA LEU A 105 -0.89 -3.56 -9.51
C LEU A 105 0.36 -4.36 -9.87
N PHE A 106 1.45 -4.11 -9.17
CA PHE A 106 2.72 -4.80 -9.37
C PHE A 106 3.01 -5.71 -8.19
N ASN A 107 3.22 -7.00 -8.47
CA ASN A 107 3.53 -8.00 -7.45
C ASN A 107 4.57 -8.98 -7.99
N GLN A 108 5.66 -9.19 -7.26
CA GLN A 108 6.76 -10.06 -7.68
C GLN A 108 7.31 -9.59 -9.03
N SER A 109 7.27 -10.48 -10.04
CA SER A 109 7.68 -10.17 -11.41
C SER A 109 6.49 -9.89 -12.31
N PHE A 110 5.28 -9.79 -11.75
CA PHE A 110 4.05 -9.65 -12.52
C PHE A 110 3.44 -8.27 -12.35
N MET A 111 2.83 -7.81 -13.39
CA MET A 111 2.08 -6.57 -13.39
C MET A 111 0.65 -6.87 -13.86
N TYR A 112 -0.31 -6.35 -13.11
CA TYR A 112 -1.72 -6.50 -13.43
C TYR A 112 -2.28 -5.16 -13.84
N PHE A 113 -2.98 -5.12 -14.97
CA PHE A 113 -3.67 -3.93 -15.43
C PHE A 113 -5.16 -4.09 -15.24
N PHE A 114 -5.81 -3.01 -14.85
CA PHE A 114 -7.24 -2.97 -14.67
C PHE A 114 -7.84 -2.06 -15.73
N VAL A 115 -8.88 -2.56 -16.39
CA VAL A 115 -9.64 -1.79 -17.38
C VAL A 115 -10.88 -1.26 -16.68
N THR A 116 -11.00 0.04 -16.61
CA THR A 116 -12.15 0.70 -15.99
C THR A 116 -13.09 1.23 -17.06
#